data_8e8adda53ab1634dc4668ca567f8769f
#
_entry.id   8e8adda53ab1634dc4668ca567f8769f
#
_cell.length_a   1.000
_cell.length_b   1.000
_cell.length_c   1.000
_cell.angle_alpha   90.00
_cell.angle_beta   90.00
_cell.angle_gamma   90.00
#
_symmetry.space_group_name_H-M   'P 1'
#
loop_
_entity.id
_entity.type
_entity.pdbx_description
1 polymer ?
#
loop_
_entity_poly.entity_id
_entity_poly.type
_entity_poly.pdbx_seq_one_letter_code
_entity_poly.pdbx_strand_id
1 'polypeptide(L)'
;MKKLWMVCVTVLLAACSGGPRSGDVEKALTAYFKEATGTTMTFERLKVGECVRGDGPGYACGVTGTARYQLGTRTEQQQLVGTFVIDKVDGTWTVVDRR
;
A
#
# COMPACT_ATOMS: atom_id res chain seq x y z
N MET A 1 -23.97 -10.55 -33.12
CA MET A 1 -23.79 -10.26 -32.73
C MET A 1 -23.33 -9.75 -32.19
N LYS A 2 -23.11 -9.61 -31.96
CA LYS A 2 -22.59 -9.12 -31.41
C LYS A 2 -22.36 -8.85 -30.38
N LYS A 3 -22.42 -8.90 -30.00
CA LYS A 3 -22.20 -8.60 -29.02
C LYS A 3 -21.62 -9.07 -28.22
N LEU A 4 -21.37 -9.42 -28.18
CA LEU A 4 -20.82 -9.81 -27.41
C LEU A 4 -19.77 -9.64 -27.21
N TRP A 5 -19.38 -9.39 -27.56
CA TRP A 5 -18.45 -9.12 -27.26
C TRP A 5 -18.08 -8.35 -26.51
N MET A 6 -18.10 -7.93 -26.46
CA MET A 6 -17.89 -7.10 -25.79
C MET A 6 -17.68 -7.27 -24.54
N VAL A 7 -17.86 -7.67 -24.24
CA VAL A 7 -17.94 -7.95 -23.09
C VAL A 7 -16.85 -8.29 -22.51
N CYS A 8 -16.31 -8.87 -23.00
CA CYS A 8 -15.30 -9.36 -22.46
C CYS A 8 -14.44 -8.43 -22.07
N VAL A 9 -14.36 -7.79 -22.67
CA VAL A 9 -13.62 -6.87 -22.45
C VAL A 9 -13.47 -6.42 -21.21
N THR A 10 -14.13 -6.21 -20.81
CA THR A 10 -14.17 -5.63 -19.69
C THR A 10 -13.61 -6.31 -18.66
N VAL A 11 -13.92 -7.21 -18.61
CA VAL A 11 -13.46 -7.95 -17.70
C VAL A 11 -12.13 -7.94 -17.37
N LEU A 12 -11.42 -8.03 -18.17
CA LEU A 12 -10.16 -8.10 -17.91
C LEU A 12 -9.68 -7.20 -17.02
N LEU A 13 -10.04 -6.21 -17.13
CA LEU A 13 -9.61 -5.27 -16.34
C LEU A 13 -9.61 -5.61 -15.00
N ALA A 14 -10.52 -6.02 -14.59
CA ALA A 14 -10.67 -6.30 -13.26
C ALA A 14 -9.60 -7.15 -12.80
N ALA A 15 -9.29 -8.02 -13.54
CA ALA A 15 -8.32 -8.96 -13.15
C ALA A 15 -7.02 -8.32 -12.86
N CYS A 16 -6.69 -7.32 -13.55
CA CYS A 16 -5.43 -6.72 -13.37
C CYS A 16 -5.30 -5.98 -12.08
N SER A 17 -6.38 -5.72 -11.43
CA SER A 17 -6.28 -4.89 -10.28
C SER A 17 -6.44 -5.65 -9.00
N GLY A 18 -5.86 -6.79 -8.90
CA GLY A 18 -5.99 -7.57 -7.70
C GLY A 18 -5.24 -7.00 -6.50
N GLY A 19 -4.21 -6.26 -6.72
CA GLY A 19 -3.38 -5.78 -5.62
C GLY A 19 -3.78 -4.41 -5.10
N PRO A 20 -3.11 -3.95 -4.07
CA PRO A 20 -3.41 -2.64 -3.51
C PRO A 20 -2.91 -1.53 -4.42
N ARG A 21 -3.57 -0.39 -4.37
CA ARG A 21 -3.17 0.79 -5.11
C ARG A 21 -2.35 1.68 -4.21
N SER A 22 -1.76 2.72 -4.77
CA SER A 22 -0.93 3.63 -3.99
C SER A 22 -1.67 4.19 -2.78
N GLY A 23 -2.91 4.57 -2.95
CA GLY A 23 -3.68 5.09 -1.84
C GLY A 23 -3.93 4.05 -0.76
N ASP A 24 -4.14 2.81 -1.17
CA ASP A 24 -4.34 1.73 -0.23
C ASP A 24 -3.06 1.46 0.56
N VAL A 25 -1.92 1.52 -0.12
CA VAL A 25 -0.64 1.31 0.54
C VAL A 25 -0.37 2.44 1.53
N GLU A 26 -0.66 3.66 1.15
CA GLU A 26 -0.44 4.79 2.03
C GLU A 26 -1.29 4.66 3.29
N LYS A 27 -2.55 4.27 3.15
CA LYS A 27 -3.41 4.11 4.31
C LYS A 27 -2.92 2.98 5.19
N ALA A 28 -2.48 1.89 4.58
CA ALA A 28 -1.97 0.76 5.35
C ALA A 28 -0.72 1.15 6.12
N LEU A 29 0.16 1.93 5.50
CA LEU A 29 1.37 2.37 6.15
C LEU A 29 1.06 3.34 7.29
N THR A 30 0.10 4.22 7.09
CA THR A 30 -0.30 5.17 8.13
C THR A 30 -0.78 4.42 9.37
N ALA A 31 -1.62 3.41 9.16
CA ALA A 31 -2.13 2.63 10.28
C ALA A 31 -1.02 1.82 10.94
N TYR A 32 -0.14 1.26 10.14
CA TYR A 32 0.95 0.44 10.65
C TYR A 32 1.88 1.24 11.56
N PHE A 33 2.30 2.41 11.11
CA PHE A 33 3.20 3.24 11.90
C PHE A 33 2.51 3.85 13.11
N LYS A 34 1.22 4.16 12.98
CA LYS A 34 0.50 4.68 14.12
C LYS A 34 0.43 3.63 15.22
N GLU A 35 0.20 2.39 14.86
CA GLU A 35 0.15 1.34 15.84
C GLU A 35 1.53 1.05 16.41
N ALA A 36 2.55 1.11 15.62
CA ALA A 36 3.90 0.81 16.07
C ALA A 36 4.50 1.93 16.93
N THR A 37 4.19 3.18 16.64
CA THR A 37 4.82 4.31 17.32
C THR A 37 3.86 5.15 18.14
N GLY A 38 2.57 4.98 17.93
CA GLY A 38 1.57 5.82 18.60
C GLY A 38 1.43 7.19 17.99
N THR A 39 2.14 7.46 16.90
CA THR A 39 2.17 8.79 16.28
C THR A 39 1.67 8.70 14.86
N THR A 40 0.87 9.67 14.47
CA THR A 40 0.39 9.73 13.08
C THR A 40 1.49 10.29 12.20
N MET A 41 1.81 9.56 11.15
CA MET A 41 2.79 10.02 10.19
C MET A 41 2.10 10.49 8.93
N THR A 42 2.68 11.48 8.28
CA THR A 42 2.26 11.87 6.94
C THR A 42 3.40 11.57 6.01
N PHE A 43 3.08 11.29 4.76
CA PHE A 43 4.10 10.91 3.80
C PHE A 43 4.14 11.92 2.67
N GLU A 44 5.36 12.27 2.25
CA GLU A 44 5.56 13.17 1.13
C GLU A 44 6.33 12.44 0.06
N ARG A 45 5.96 12.68 -1.18
CA ARG A 45 6.61 12.05 -2.33
C ARG A 45 6.61 10.53 -2.21
N LEU A 46 5.54 10.00 -1.68
CA LEU A 46 5.44 8.56 -1.52
C LEU A 46 5.33 7.91 -2.88
N LYS A 47 6.23 6.99 -3.16
CA LYS A 47 6.20 6.24 -4.40
C LYS A 47 6.07 4.77 -4.06
N VAL A 48 5.06 4.16 -4.62
CA VAL A 48 4.83 2.75 -4.42
C VAL A 48 5.20 2.05 -5.72
N GLY A 49 6.18 1.17 -5.64
CA GLY A 49 6.58 0.42 -6.79
C GLY A 49 5.58 -0.68 -7.06
N GLU A 50 5.97 -1.60 -7.90
CA GLU A 50 5.09 -2.68 -8.25
C GLU A 50 4.82 -3.54 -7.04
N CYS A 51 3.58 -3.90 -6.81
CA CYS A 51 3.21 -4.81 -5.74
C CYS A 51 3.12 -6.20 -6.34
N VAL A 52 3.93 -7.10 -5.86
CA VAL A 52 4.07 -8.42 -6.44
C VAL A 52 3.55 -9.48 -5.48
N ARG A 53 2.78 -10.40 -6.02
CA ARG A 53 2.28 -11.48 -5.22
C ARG A 53 3.35 -12.57 -5.11
N GLY A 54 3.65 -12.95 -3.89
CA GLY A 54 4.64 -13.97 -3.66
C GLY A 54 4.02 -15.30 -3.29
N ASP A 55 4.80 -16.13 -2.62
CA ASP A 55 4.33 -17.45 -2.21
C ASP A 55 3.37 -17.37 -1.03
N GLY A 56 3.53 -16.41 -0.19
CA GLY A 56 2.67 -16.28 0.97
C GLY A 56 1.49 -15.36 0.68
N PRO A 57 0.72 -15.07 1.69
CA PRO A 57 -0.41 -14.17 1.52
C PRO A 57 0.07 -12.74 1.33
N GLY A 58 -0.71 -11.97 0.62
CA GLY A 58 -0.43 -10.56 0.47
C GLY A 58 0.45 -10.22 -0.71
N TYR A 59 0.75 -8.94 -0.83
CA TYR A 59 1.56 -8.41 -1.90
C TYR A 59 2.77 -7.70 -1.33
N ALA A 60 3.94 -7.94 -1.89
CA ALA A 60 5.16 -7.26 -1.47
C ALA A 60 5.30 -6.00 -2.31
N CYS A 61 5.23 -4.86 -1.67
CA CYS A 61 5.26 -3.56 -2.33
C CYS A 61 6.50 -2.80 -1.90
N GLY A 62 7.31 -2.39 -2.87
CA GLY A 62 8.44 -1.52 -2.56
C GLY A 62 7.96 -0.10 -2.39
N VAL A 63 8.43 0.58 -1.37
CA VAL A 63 7.97 1.92 -1.06
C VAL A 63 9.14 2.83 -0.79
N THR A 64 9.09 4.03 -1.34
CA THR A 64 10.07 5.07 -1.02
C THR A 64 9.32 6.37 -0.78
N GLY A 65 9.90 7.25 0.01
CA GLY A 65 9.29 8.54 0.28
C GLY A 65 9.88 9.17 1.53
N THR A 66 9.23 10.19 2.01
CA THR A 66 9.63 10.88 3.22
C THR A 66 8.49 10.81 4.23
N ALA A 67 8.80 10.34 5.42
CA ALA A 67 7.81 10.30 6.49
C ALA A 67 8.02 11.50 7.41
N ARG A 68 6.94 12.17 7.77
CA ARG A 68 7.00 13.31 8.67
C ARG A 68 6.13 13.00 9.89
N TYR A 69 6.64 13.31 11.04
CA TYR A 69 5.91 13.04 12.27
C TYR A 69 6.32 14.04 13.34
N GLN A 70 5.53 14.11 14.40
CA GLN A 70 5.77 15.02 15.49
C GLN A 70 6.41 14.30 16.65
N LEU A 71 7.48 14.88 17.21
CA LEU A 71 8.07 14.39 18.42
C LEU A 71 8.02 15.55 19.41
N GLY A 72 7.00 15.55 20.26
CA GLY A 72 6.80 16.68 21.17
C GLY A 72 6.41 17.90 20.36
N THR A 73 7.20 18.94 20.43
CA THR A 73 6.90 20.16 19.70
C THR A 73 7.68 20.26 18.41
N ARG A 74 8.47 19.24 18.07
CA ARG A 74 9.28 19.28 16.88
C ARG A 74 8.70 18.40 15.80
N THR A 75 8.91 18.81 14.57
CA THR A 75 8.54 18.00 13.42
C THR A 75 9.80 17.33 12.91
N GLU A 76 9.74 16.01 12.79
CA GLU A 76 10.88 15.24 12.30
C GLU A 76 10.56 14.65 10.95
N GLN A 77 11.59 14.44 10.16
CA GLN A 77 11.45 13.81 8.85
C GLN A 77 12.40 12.64 8.77
N GLN A 78 11.98 11.60 8.12
CA GLN A 78 12.82 10.44 7.96
C GLN A 78 12.57 9.83 6.59
N GLN A 79 13.64 9.39 5.95
CA GLN A 79 13.54 8.73 4.68
C GLN A 79 12.88 7.37 4.86
N LEU A 80 11.90 7.08 4.05
CA LEU A 80 11.22 5.79 4.10
C LEU A 80 11.64 4.99 2.88
N VAL A 81 12.27 3.86 3.12
CA VAL A 81 12.66 2.95 2.04
C VAL A 81 12.47 1.54 2.56
N GLY A 82 11.72 0.75 1.85
CA GLY A 82 11.57 -0.64 2.29
C GLY A 82 10.52 -1.37 1.49
N THR A 83 10.40 -2.64 1.77
CA THR A 83 9.38 -3.48 1.17
C THR A 83 8.40 -3.90 2.26
N PHE A 84 7.13 -3.65 2.00
CA PHE A 84 6.09 -4.00 2.95
C PHE A 84 5.16 -5.01 2.32
N VAL A 85 4.77 -6.01 3.09
CA VAL A 85 3.82 -7.01 2.60
C VAL A 85 2.45 -6.56 3.09
N ILE A 86 1.54 -6.38 2.15
CA ILE A 86 0.23 -5.83 2.43
C ILE A 86 -0.83 -6.82 1.98
N ASP A 87 -1.74 -7.14 2.87
CA ASP A 87 -2.79 -8.10 2.59
C ASP A 87 -4.12 -7.51 3.02
N LYS A 88 -5.19 -8.05 2.50
CA LYS A 88 -6.51 -7.57 2.85
C LYS A 88 -6.99 -8.36 4.05
N VAL A 89 -7.18 -7.67 5.16
CA VAL A 89 -7.63 -8.28 6.40
C VAL A 89 -8.96 -7.64 6.76
N ASP A 90 -10.01 -8.45 6.81
CA ASP A 90 -11.36 -7.97 7.09
C ASP A 90 -11.75 -6.83 6.17
N GLY A 91 -11.39 -6.95 4.90
CA GLY A 91 -11.77 -5.96 3.91
C GLY A 91 -10.88 -4.73 3.85
N THR A 92 -9.85 -4.67 4.67
CA THR A 92 -8.97 -3.52 4.75
C THR A 92 -7.53 -3.91 4.41
N TRP A 93 -6.89 -3.14 3.52
CA TRP A 93 -5.50 -3.40 3.19
C TRP A 93 -4.64 -3.08 4.40
N THR A 94 -3.86 -4.03 4.85
CA THR A 94 -3.12 -3.95 6.10
C THR A 94 -1.69 -4.43 5.90
N VAL A 95 -0.73 -3.75 6.55
CA VAL A 95 0.66 -4.21 6.51
C VAL A 95 0.77 -5.41 7.44
N VAL A 96 1.14 -6.55 6.89
CA VAL A 96 1.25 -7.78 7.66
C VAL A 96 2.69 -8.23 7.86
N ASP A 97 3.62 -7.65 7.13
CA ASP A 97 5.03 -8.01 7.29
C ASP A 97 5.89 -6.90 6.68
N ARG A 98 7.13 -6.84 7.07
CA ARG A 98 8.07 -5.85 6.55
C ARG A 98 9.38 -6.56 6.26
N ARG A 99 9.95 -6.27 5.10
CA ARG A 99 11.19 -6.92 4.69
C ARG A 99 12.32 -5.95 4.45
#